data_6d4cd0424a79d93ddf5ef5bd81d979ec
#
_entry.id   6d4cd0424a79d93ddf5ef5bd81d979ec
#
_cell.length_a   1.000
_cell.length_b   1.000
_cell.length_c   1.000
_cell.angle_alpha   90.00
_cell.angle_beta   90.00
_cell.angle_gamma   90.00
#
_symmetry.space_group_name_H-M   'P 1'
#
loop_
_entity.id
_entity.type
_entity.pdbx_description
1 polymer ?
#
loop_
_entity_poly.entity_id
_entity_poly.type
_entity_poly.pdbx_seq_one_letter_code
_entity_poly.pdbx_strand_id
1 'polypeptide(L)'
;MNLQFMDSDPAWVQAQLPITLGGLGLRSAVQLAPSAFLASAAGASNMVLLLLPQRLSTASIPAVDLALSLWSVGHQVTPPLHPASFSQKAWDFPRVQAVAQDLLNSAPDAVTRARLLATSTPDSGAWLNAFPLTSVGLRMDNDTVRIAVGLRLGIPLCHPHLCHHCGTLVSNLATHGLSCRRSEGRHFRHASLNNIIWRSLVSAKVPARLEPSDVFRSDGKRPDGITLVPWESGKLLIWDATCCDTLAPSYLPIASSESRAVAAEAERRKVLKYAQLSKSYLFIPLAFETLGAIGSESLVFLKELGHRLHKATGDPQSFQFLLQRLSVAIQRGNAAAVLGSIGPLPDLDNE
;
A
#
# COMPACT_ATOMS: atom_id res chain seq x y z
N MET A 1 -5.65 3.89 -23.54
CA MET A 1 -4.40 3.16 -23.78
C MET A 1 -4.64 1.69 -23.53
N ASN A 2 -4.56 0.83 -24.55
CA ASN A 2 -4.54 -0.60 -24.37
C ASN A 2 -3.12 -1.00 -23.95
N LEU A 3 -2.97 -1.41 -22.71
CA LEU A 3 -1.70 -1.94 -22.22
C LEU A 3 -1.55 -3.37 -22.77
N GLN A 4 -0.66 -3.55 -23.73
CA GLN A 4 -0.25 -4.87 -24.18
C GLN A 4 0.98 -5.26 -23.35
N PHE A 5 0.82 -6.25 -22.47
CA PHE A 5 1.93 -6.83 -21.70
C PHE A 5 2.42 -8.09 -22.41
N MET A 6 3.73 -8.28 -22.45
CA MET A 6 4.34 -9.58 -22.70
C MET A 6 4.53 -10.31 -21.37
N ASP A 7 4.50 -11.65 -21.39
CA ASP A 7 4.63 -12.46 -20.16
C ASP A 7 5.92 -12.20 -19.38
N SER A 8 6.96 -11.73 -20.04
CA SER A 8 8.25 -11.35 -19.45
C SER A 8 8.35 -9.89 -19.01
N ASP A 9 7.31 -9.07 -19.23
CA ASP A 9 7.31 -7.66 -18.80
C ASP A 9 7.35 -7.59 -17.26
N PRO A 10 8.35 -6.90 -16.66
CA PRO A 10 8.43 -6.76 -15.20
C PRO A 10 7.17 -6.20 -14.55
N ALA A 11 6.45 -5.31 -15.23
CA ALA A 11 5.18 -4.77 -14.74
C ALA A 11 4.08 -5.84 -14.71
N TRP A 12 4.04 -6.73 -15.72
CA TRP A 12 3.11 -7.86 -15.74
C TRP A 12 3.46 -8.90 -14.69
N VAL A 13 4.73 -9.24 -14.55
CA VAL A 13 5.21 -10.14 -13.48
C VAL A 13 4.83 -9.58 -12.11
N GLN A 14 5.04 -8.27 -11.88
CA GLN A 14 4.61 -7.61 -10.65
C GLN A 14 3.09 -7.66 -10.47
N ALA A 15 2.29 -7.41 -11.51
CA ALA A 15 0.83 -7.43 -11.43
C ALA A 15 0.27 -8.79 -10.96
N GLN A 16 0.97 -9.88 -11.27
CA GLN A 16 0.61 -11.24 -10.85
C GLN A 16 0.94 -11.55 -9.39
N LEU A 17 1.79 -10.77 -8.72
CA LEU A 17 2.08 -10.94 -7.30
C LEU A 17 0.83 -10.69 -6.44
N PRO A 18 0.76 -11.29 -5.24
CA PRO A 18 -0.21 -10.89 -4.23
C PRO A 18 -0.14 -9.38 -3.93
N ILE A 19 -1.28 -8.79 -3.56
CA ILE A 19 -1.36 -7.37 -3.21
C ILE A 19 -0.37 -7.00 -2.10
N THR A 20 -0.19 -7.89 -1.12
CA THR A 20 0.75 -7.73 0.01
C THR A 20 2.23 -7.75 -0.38
N LEU A 21 2.55 -8.19 -1.60
CA LEU A 21 3.90 -8.19 -2.17
C LEU A 21 4.05 -7.19 -3.33
N GLY A 22 3.18 -6.19 -3.40
CA GLY A 22 3.26 -5.12 -4.39
C GLY A 22 2.50 -5.36 -5.69
N GLY A 23 1.89 -6.54 -5.88
CA GLY A 23 1.10 -6.87 -7.06
C GLY A 23 -0.33 -6.34 -7.06
N LEU A 24 -1.09 -6.76 -8.05
CA LEU A 24 -2.53 -6.53 -8.18
C LEU A 24 -3.37 -7.75 -7.81
N GLY A 25 -2.74 -8.90 -7.52
CA GLY A 25 -3.43 -10.15 -7.26
C GLY A 25 -3.97 -10.84 -8.52
N LEU A 26 -3.52 -10.46 -9.73
CA LEU A 26 -3.90 -11.07 -11.01
C LEU A 26 -3.18 -12.41 -11.20
N ARG A 27 -3.60 -13.42 -10.43
CA ARG A 27 -2.89 -14.71 -10.36
C ARG A 27 -2.99 -15.50 -11.65
N SER A 28 -1.83 -15.95 -12.17
CA SER A 28 -1.79 -16.88 -13.29
C SER A 28 -2.23 -18.28 -12.86
N ALA A 29 -3.24 -18.84 -13.54
CA ALA A 29 -3.71 -20.20 -13.27
C ALA A 29 -2.59 -21.25 -13.51
N VAL A 30 -1.75 -21.05 -14.53
CA VAL A 30 -0.63 -21.95 -14.84
C VAL A 30 0.40 -21.96 -13.71
N GLN A 31 0.74 -20.77 -13.17
CA GLN A 31 1.69 -20.66 -12.06
C GLN A 31 1.13 -21.18 -10.74
N LEU A 32 -0.19 -21.06 -10.54
CA LEU A 32 -0.86 -21.45 -9.30
C LEU A 32 -1.20 -22.95 -9.24
N ALA A 33 -1.42 -23.58 -10.39
CA ALA A 33 -1.86 -24.96 -10.49
C ALA A 33 -0.96 -25.96 -9.73
N PRO A 34 0.39 -25.93 -9.82
CA PRO A 34 1.24 -26.84 -9.06
C PRO A 34 1.05 -26.69 -7.55
N SER A 35 0.98 -25.46 -7.03
CA SER A 35 0.77 -25.19 -5.60
C SER A 35 -0.60 -25.69 -5.10
N ALA A 36 -1.65 -25.54 -5.90
CA ALA A 36 -2.99 -26.01 -5.58
C ALA A 36 -3.06 -27.55 -5.59
N PHE A 37 -2.47 -28.18 -6.61
CA PHE A 37 -2.43 -29.64 -6.72
C PHE A 37 -1.63 -30.28 -5.57
N LEU A 38 -0.44 -29.75 -5.27
CA LEU A 38 0.41 -30.29 -4.20
C LEU A 38 -0.24 -30.17 -2.82
N ALA A 39 -0.91 -29.05 -2.54
CA ALA A 39 -1.68 -28.91 -1.29
C ALA A 39 -2.83 -29.94 -1.19
N SER A 40 -3.55 -30.17 -2.28
CA SER A 40 -4.62 -31.16 -2.35
C SER A 40 -4.07 -32.59 -2.20
N ALA A 41 -2.98 -32.91 -2.89
CA ALA A 41 -2.32 -34.21 -2.80
C ALA A 41 -1.81 -34.49 -1.38
N ALA A 42 -1.19 -33.50 -0.74
CA ALA A 42 -0.75 -33.60 0.65
C ALA A 42 -1.94 -33.86 1.60
N GLY A 43 -3.05 -33.14 1.43
CA GLY A 43 -4.26 -33.33 2.23
C GLY A 43 -4.93 -34.69 2.06
N ALA A 44 -4.84 -35.27 0.84
CA ALA A 44 -5.41 -36.59 0.54
C ALA A 44 -4.46 -37.76 0.86
N SER A 45 -3.19 -37.48 1.15
CA SER A 45 -2.13 -38.52 1.23
C SER A 45 -2.47 -39.66 2.18
N ASN A 46 -2.93 -39.36 3.39
CA ASN A 46 -3.29 -40.36 4.39
C ASN A 46 -4.45 -41.26 3.91
N MET A 47 -5.46 -40.68 3.26
CA MET A 47 -6.60 -41.42 2.73
C MET A 47 -6.17 -42.35 1.58
N VAL A 48 -5.33 -41.84 0.68
CA VAL A 48 -4.78 -42.58 -0.44
C VAL A 48 -3.96 -43.78 0.08
N LEU A 49 -3.11 -43.57 1.09
CA LEU A 49 -2.31 -44.64 1.69
C LEU A 49 -3.17 -45.77 2.31
N LEU A 50 -4.33 -45.43 2.91
CA LEU A 50 -5.26 -46.40 3.45
C LEU A 50 -5.96 -47.24 2.39
N LEU A 51 -6.11 -46.71 1.19
CA LEU A 51 -6.76 -47.41 0.05
C LEU A 51 -5.78 -48.20 -0.81
N LEU A 52 -4.49 -47.91 -0.74
CA LEU A 52 -3.47 -48.62 -1.53
C LEU A 52 -3.06 -49.94 -0.88
N PRO A 53 -2.81 -50.99 -1.68
CA PRO A 53 -2.15 -52.19 -1.19
C PRO A 53 -0.79 -51.87 -0.57
N GLN A 54 -0.42 -52.52 0.54
CA GLN A 54 0.84 -52.27 1.28
C GLN A 54 2.08 -52.22 0.37
N ARG A 55 2.16 -53.01 -0.67
CA ARG A 55 3.26 -53.02 -1.66
C ARG A 55 3.37 -51.74 -2.49
N LEU A 56 2.33 -50.91 -2.54
CA LEU A 56 2.30 -49.64 -3.29
C LEU A 56 2.38 -48.44 -2.37
N SER A 57 2.37 -48.60 -1.04
CA SER A 57 2.38 -47.49 -0.07
C SER A 57 3.66 -46.65 -0.13
N THR A 58 4.75 -47.19 -0.67
CA THR A 58 6.04 -46.48 -0.85
C THR A 58 6.28 -46.06 -2.30
N ALA A 59 5.36 -46.32 -3.21
CA ALA A 59 5.51 -45.97 -4.61
C ALA A 59 5.35 -44.45 -4.80
N SER A 60 6.22 -43.87 -5.63
CA SER A 60 6.06 -42.46 -6.06
C SER A 60 4.79 -42.34 -6.91
N ILE A 61 4.13 -41.20 -6.79
CA ILE A 61 2.96 -40.87 -7.61
C ILE A 61 3.42 -39.92 -8.71
N PRO A 62 3.50 -40.36 -9.99
CA PRO A 62 4.09 -39.59 -11.08
C PRO A 62 3.49 -38.18 -11.24
N ALA A 63 2.20 -38.01 -10.97
CA ALA A 63 1.55 -36.71 -11.02
C ALA A 63 2.03 -35.76 -9.91
N VAL A 64 2.36 -36.29 -8.72
CA VAL A 64 2.92 -35.49 -7.61
C VAL A 64 4.36 -35.10 -7.93
N ASP A 65 5.15 -36.03 -8.46
CA ASP A 65 6.55 -35.77 -8.84
C ASP A 65 6.64 -34.75 -9.97
N LEU A 66 5.76 -34.84 -10.97
CA LEU A 66 5.64 -33.85 -12.02
C LEU A 66 5.25 -32.48 -11.44
N ALA A 67 4.27 -32.41 -10.54
CA ALA A 67 3.84 -31.16 -9.93
C ALA A 67 4.95 -30.55 -9.06
N LEU A 68 5.73 -31.36 -8.33
CA LEU A 68 6.89 -30.93 -7.56
C LEU A 68 7.98 -30.36 -8.48
N SER A 69 8.27 -31.03 -9.59
CA SER A 69 9.25 -30.54 -10.57
C SER A 69 8.83 -29.19 -11.16
N LEU A 70 7.55 -29.05 -11.57
CA LEU A 70 7.00 -27.79 -12.08
C LEU A 70 6.97 -26.70 -11.01
N TRP A 71 6.71 -27.05 -9.76
CA TRP A 71 6.69 -26.12 -8.64
C TRP A 71 8.07 -25.56 -8.32
N SER A 72 9.12 -26.35 -8.44
CA SER A 72 10.51 -25.97 -8.15
C SER A 72 11.22 -25.27 -9.32
N VAL A 73 10.63 -25.24 -10.51
CA VAL A 73 11.24 -24.59 -11.68
C VAL A 73 11.51 -23.11 -11.42
N GLY A 74 12.73 -22.69 -11.66
CA GLY A 74 13.19 -21.29 -11.59
C GLY A 74 13.55 -20.80 -10.20
N HIS A 75 13.15 -21.47 -9.12
CA HIS A 75 13.43 -21.02 -7.76
C HIS A 75 13.79 -22.20 -6.85
N GLN A 76 14.88 -22.05 -6.08
CA GLN A 76 15.25 -23.01 -5.03
C GLN A 76 14.40 -22.73 -3.78
N VAL A 77 13.20 -23.32 -3.72
CA VAL A 77 12.29 -23.17 -2.59
C VAL A 77 12.10 -24.50 -1.87
N THR A 78 12.00 -24.48 -0.56
CA THR A 78 11.79 -25.68 0.25
C THR A 78 10.30 -26.00 0.33
N PRO A 79 9.87 -27.26 0.04
CA PRO A 79 8.50 -27.68 0.22
C PRO A 79 8.02 -27.45 1.67
N PRO A 80 6.76 -27.04 1.88
CA PRO A 80 6.23 -26.87 3.23
C PRO A 80 6.08 -28.22 3.93
N LEU A 81 6.44 -28.25 5.22
CA LEU A 81 6.31 -29.42 6.08
C LEU A 81 4.87 -29.57 6.61
N HIS A 82 4.49 -30.80 6.98
CA HIS A 82 3.23 -31.08 7.69
C HIS A 82 3.13 -30.27 9.00
N PRO A 83 1.96 -29.66 9.36
CA PRO A 83 0.68 -29.67 8.64
C PRO A 83 0.53 -28.55 7.58
N ALA A 84 1.50 -27.68 7.44
CA ALA A 84 1.43 -26.53 6.51
C ALA A 84 1.29 -26.99 5.03
N SER A 85 1.78 -28.18 4.68
CA SER A 85 1.67 -28.78 3.34
C SER A 85 0.22 -28.94 2.85
N PHE A 86 -0.78 -28.89 3.74
CA PHE A 86 -2.21 -28.93 3.36
C PHE A 86 -2.74 -27.58 2.87
N SER A 87 -1.97 -26.52 3.01
CA SER A 87 -2.38 -25.18 2.64
C SER A 87 -1.79 -24.78 1.28
N GLN A 88 -2.64 -24.47 0.31
CA GLN A 88 -2.21 -23.92 -0.98
C GLN A 88 -1.36 -22.67 -0.79
N LYS A 89 -1.70 -21.80 0.18
CA LYS A 89 -0.92 -20.61 0.50
C LYS A 89 0.50 -20.95 0.93
N ALA A 90 0.71 -22.02 1.68
CA ALA A 90 2.04 -22.44 2.12
C ALA A 90 2.92 -22.91 0.95
N TRP A 91 2.34 -23.50 -0.09
CA TRP A 91 3.04 -23.85 -1.33
C TRP A 91 3.28 -22.63 -2.22
N ASP A 92 2.32 -21.73 -2.32
CA ASP A 92 2.42 -20.58 -3.22
C ASP A 92 3.35 -19.49 -2.68
N PHE A 93 3.31 -19.22 -1.37
CA PHE A 93 3.99 -18.07 -0.77
C PHE A 93 5.51 -18.04 -0.98
N PRO A 94 6.29 -19.13 -0.81
CA PRO A 94 7.73 -19.13 -1.06
C PRO A 94 8.08 -18.76 -2.51
N ARG A 95 7.28 -19.21 -3.47
CA ARG A 95 7.49 -18.91 -4.90
C ARG A 95 7.25 -17.44 -5.19
N VAL A 96 6.12 -16.88 -4.73
CA VAL A 96 5.82 -15.46 -4.99
C VAL A 96 6.77 -14.53 -4.25
N GLN A 97 7.31 -14.95 -3.10
CA GLN A 97 8.38 -14.23 -2.42
C GLN A 97 9.67 -14.23 -3.25
N ALA A 98 10.06 -15.36 -3.82
CA ALA A 98 11.23 -15.45 -4.68
C ALA A 98 11.08 -14.53 -5.90
N VAL A 99 9.94 -14.57 -6.59
CA VAL A 99 9.63 -13.69 -7.73
C VAL A 99 9.69 -12.20 -7.32
N ALA A 100 9.13 -11.85 -6.16
CA ALA A 100 9.19 -10.48 -5.66
C ALA A 100 10.63 -10.03 -5.38
N GLN A 101 11.45 -10.93 -4.82
CA GLN A 101 12.86 -10.67 -4.55
C GLN A 101 13.68 -10.53 -5.84
N ASP A 102 13.40 -11.35 -6.85
CA ASP A 102 14.05 -11.26 -8.16
C ASP A 102 13.72 -9.95 -8.86
N LEU A 103 12.46 -9.50 -8.83
CA LEU A 103 12.07 -8.18 -9.33
C LEU A 103 12.82 -7.05 -8.61
N LEU A 104 12.98 -7.16 -7.30
CA LEU A 104 13.69 -6.17 -6.50
C LEU A 104 15.20 -6.17 -6.82
N ASN A 105 15.80 -7.34 -6.99
CA ASN A 105 17.23 -7.50 -7.28
C ASN A 105 17.57 -7.06 -8.71
N SER A 106 16.63 -7.26 -9.65
CA SER A 106 16.77 -6.87 -11.06
C SER A 106 16.30 -5.44 -11.35
N ALA A 107 15.91 -4.68 -10.34
CA ALA A 107 15.46 -3.30 -10.51
C ALA A 107 16.54 -2.45 -11.21
N PRO A 108 16.24 -1.83 -12.38
CA PRO A 108 17.25 -1.18 -13.21
C PRO A 108 17.78 0.13 -12.61
N ASP A 109 17.00 0.75 -11.72
CA ASP A 109 17.33 2.05 -11.12
C ASP A 109 16.72 2.21 -9.70
N ALA A 110 17.15 3.27 -9.02
CA ALA A 110 16.71 3.58 -7.67
C ALA A 110 15.21 3.92 -7.59
N VAL A 111 14.62 4.48 -8.65
CA VAL A 111 13.18 4.83 -8.70
C VAL A 111 12.34 3.56 -8.72
N THR A 112 12.69 2.61 -9.59
CA THR A 112 12.03 1.31 -9.67
C THR A 112 12.17 0.54 -8.37
N ARG A 113 13.39 0.52 -7.78
CA ARG A 113 13.64 -0.15 -6.51
C ARG A 113 12.84 0.46 -5.36
N ALA A 114 12.81 1.79 -5.23
CA ALA A 114 12.02 2.50 -4.23
C ALA A 114 10.52 2.21 -4.37
N ARG A 115 10.02 2.20 -5.61
CA ARG A 115 8.62 1.87 -5.92
C ARG A 115 8.28 0.45 -5.49
N LEU A 116 9.10 -0.53 -5.84
CA LEU A 116 8.90 -1.94 -5.45
C LEU A 116 8.90 -2.11 -3.94
N LEU A 117 9.85 -1.50 -3.22
CA LEU A 117 9.91 -1.55 -1.76
C LEU A 117 8.68 -0.92 -1.10
N ALA A 118 8.25 0.24 -1.56
CA ALA A 118 7.08 0.91 -0.99
C ALA A 118 5.77 0.14 -1.27
N THR A 119 5.60 -0.37 -2.49
CA THR A 119 4.38 -1.10 -2.88
C THR A 119 4.30 -2.50 -2.28
N SER A 120 5.43 -3.10 -1.86
CA SER A 120 5.45 -4.40 -1.18
C SER A 120 5.15 -4.33 0.32
N THR A 121 4.91 -3.13 0.88
CA THR A 121 4.41 -3.05 2.26
C THR A 121 2.97 -3.56 2.34
N PRO A 122 2.60 -4.34 3.38
CA PRO A 122 1.28 -4.98 3.47
C PRO A 122 0.09 -4.03 3.31
N ASP A 123 0.24 -2.78 3.78
CA ASP A 123 -0.83 -1.78 3.83
C ASP A 123 -0.97 -0.99 2.53
N SER A 124 0.08 -0.97 1.68
CA SER A 124 0.14 -0.14 0.46
C SER A 124 -0.96 -0.43 -0.55
N GLY A 125 -1.48 -1.65 -0.54
CA GLY A 125 -2.53 -2.12 -1.44
C GLY A 125 -3.94 -2.10 -0.85
N ALA A 126 -4.17 -1.45 0.30
CA ALA A 126 -5.48 -1.47 0.96
C ALA A 126 -6.63 -0.95 0.06
N TRP A 127 -6.36 -0.01 -0.85
CA TRP A 127 -7.32 0.49 -1.83
C TRP A 127 -7.80 -0.57 -2.83
N LEU A 128 -6.97 -1.58 -3.15
CA LEU A 128 -7.34 -2.70 -4.04
C LEU A 128 -8.36 -3.66 -3.39
N ASN A 129 -8.39 -3.69 -2.06
CA ASN A 129 -9.33 -4.50 -1.28
C ASN A 129 -10.60 -3.70 -0.90
N ALA A 130 -10.67 -2.41 -1.27
CA ALA A 130 -11.81 -1.57 -0.97
C ALA A 130 -12.98 -1.94 -1.89
N PHE A 131 -14.13 -2.28 -1.30
CA PHE A 131 -15.34 -2.52 -2.09
C PHE A 131 -15.84 -1.17 -2.69
N PRO A 132 -16.05 -1.06 -4.01
CA PRO A 132 -16.26 0.21 -4.70
C PRO A 132 -17.67 0.78 -4.50
N LEU A 133 -18.06 1.04 -3.26
CA LEU A 133 -19.34 1.65 -2.89
C LEU A 133 -19.26 3.17 -2.90
N THR A 134 -20.17 3.81 -3.68
CA THR A 134 -20.30 5.26 -3.74
C THR A 134 -20.79 5.86 -2.42
N SER A 135 -21.72 5.18 -1.74
CA SER A 135 -22.34 5.63 -0.47
C SER A 135 -21.35 5.82 0.66
N VAL A 136 -20.26 5.04 0.68
CA VAL A 136 -19.20 5.15 1.70
C VAL A 136 -17.92 5.81 1.16
N GLY A 137 -17.96 6.33 -0.08
CA GLY A 137 -16.87 7.08 -0.67
C GLY A 137 -15.67 6.23 -1.08
N LEU A 138 -15.82 4.93 -1.37
CA LEU A 138 -14.73 4.04 -1.77
C LEU A 138 -14.64 3.79 -3.29
N ARG A 139 -15.65 4.21 -4.08
CA ARG A 139 -15.61 4.07 -5.52
C ARG A 139 -14.69 5.12 -6.13
N MET A 140 -13.61 4.69 -6.75
CA MET A 140 -12.73 5.53 -7.58
C MET A 140 -13.26 5.58 -9.02
N ASP A 141 -13.07 6.72 -9.69
CA ASP A 141 -13.31 6.86 -11.13
C ASP A 141 -12.22 6.13 -11.94
N ASN A 142 -12.46 5.98 -13.25
CA ASN A 142 -11.56 5.23 -14.13
C ASN A 142 -10.16 5.83 -14.22
N ASP A 143 -10.04 7.16 -14.22
CA ASP A 143 -8.75 7.84 -14.31
C ASP A 143 -7.97 7.66 -13.02
N THR A 144 -8.62 7.78 -11.87
CA THR A 144 -8.00 7.49 -10.56
C THR A 144 -7.49 6.06 -10.50
N VAL A 145 -8.28 5.07 -10.94
CA VAL A 145 -7.86 3.65 -10.96
C VAL A 145 -6.67 3.46 -11.90
N ARG A 146 -6.73 4.00 -13.13
CA ARG A 146 -5.66 3.90 -14.13
C ARG A 146 -4.35 4.49 -13.60
N ILE A 147 -4.40 5.67 -13.00
CA ILE A 147 -3.22 6.33 -12.44
C ILE A 147 -2.68 5.55 -11.24
N ALA A 148 -3.54 5.10 -10.33
CA ALA A 148 -3.12 4.33 -9.16
C ALA A 148 -2.43 3.01 -9.56
N VAL A 149 -2.97 2.29 -10.54
CA VAL A 149 -2.36 1.07 -11.11
C VAL A 149 -1.04 1.41 -11.79
N GLY A 150 -1.00 2.47 -12.61
CA GLY A 150 0.20 2.87 -13.32
C GLY A 150 1.35 3.26 -12.39
N LEU A 151 1.07 4.04 -11.35
CA LEU A 151 2.05 4.39 -10.31
C LEU A 151 2.55 3.15 -9.56
N ARG A 152 1.64 2.21 -9.23
CA ARG A 152 1.99 0.98 -8.52
C ARG A 152 2.90 0.07 -9.35
N LEU A 153 2.61 -0.09 -10.64
CA LEU A 153 3.37 -0.97 -11.54
C LEU A 153 4.56 -0.27 -12.21
N GLY A 154 4.65 1.07 -12.14
CA GLY A 154 5.71 1.83 -12.81
C GLY A 154 5.58 1.85 -14.33
N ILE A 155 4.35 1.88 -14.84
CA ILE A 155 4.07 1.95 -16.28
C ILE A 155 3.82 3.39 -16.73
N PRO A 156 4.11 3.74 -17.99
CA PRO A 156 3.89 5.07 -18.53
C PRO A 156 2.42 5.52 -18.40
N LEU A 157 2.21 6.73 -17.88
CA LEU A 157 0.90 7.33 -17.67
C LEU A 157 0.59 8.45 -18.67
N CYS A 158 1.61 9.10 -19.20
CA CYS A 158 1.47 10.21 -20.12
C CYS A 158 2.68 10.29 -21.08
N HIS A 159 2.60 11.15 -22.08
CA HIS A 159 3.78 11.60 -22.80
C HIS A 159 4.56 12.63 -21.97
N PRO A 160 5.91 12.70 -22.10
CA PRO A 160 6.68 13.74 -21.43
C PRO A 160 6.17 15.15 -21.81
N HIS A 161 5.99 16.01 -20.80
CA HIS A 161 5.44 17.36 -20.99
C HIS A 161 5.97 18.32 -19.93
N LEU A 162 5.75 19.61 -20.10
CA LEU A 162 6.05 20.60 -19.07
C LEU A 162 4.89 20.68 -18.07
N CYS A 163 5.21 20.62 -16.78
CA CYS A 163 4.21 20.73 -15.73
C CYS A 163 3.43 22.04 -15.84
N HIS A 164 2.10 21.95 -15.95
CA HIS A 164 1.21 23.11 -16.05
C HIS A 164 1.38 24.09 -14.87
N HIS A 165 1.69 23.58 -13.67
CA HIS A 165 1.82 24.40 -12.48
C HIS A 165 3.17 25.11 -12.32
N CYS A 166 4.29 24.47 -12.73
CA CYS A 166 5.63 24.99 -12.41
C CYS A 166 6.62 25.00 -13.58
N GLY A 167 6.24 24.47 -14.75
CA GLY A 167 7.08 24.40 -15.94
C GLY A 167 8.20 23.36 -15.90
N THR A 168 8.35 22.57 -14.83
CA THR A 168 9.35 21.50 -14.75
C THR A 168 8.96 20.36 -15.69
N LEU A 169 9.95 19.71 -16.35
CA LEU A 169 9.71 18.56 -17.20
C LEU A 169 9.14 17.38 -16.38
N VAL A 170 8.01 16.86 -16.84
CA VAL A 170 7.33 15.68 -16.30
C VAL A 170 7.67 14.50 -17.21
N SER A 171 8.19 13.41 -16.62
CA SER A 171 8.47 12.17 -17.35
C SER A 171 7.18 11.43 -17.70
N ASN A 172 7.29 10.39 -18.53
CA ASN A 172 6.17 9.51 -18.87
C ASN A 172 5.52 8.81 -17.65
N LEU A 173 6.24 8.67 -16.54
CA LEU A 173 5.71 8.11 -15.28
C LEU A 173 4.88 9.12 -14.46
N ALA A 174 4.86 10.40 -14.85
CA ALA A 174 4.10 11.48 -14.23
C ALA A 174 4.38 11.71 -12.72
N THR A 175 5.48 11.17 -12.18
CA THR A 175 5.79 11.20 -10.75
C THR A 175 6.04 12.61 -10.21
N HIS A 176 6.47 13.56 -11.05
CA HIS A 176 6.65 14.97 -10.68
C HIS A 176 5.37 15.57 -10.04
N GLY A 177 4.18 15.22 -10.55
CA GLY A 177 2.91 15.71 -10.02
C GLY A 177 2.74 15.46 -8.52
N LEU A 178 3.26 14.32 -8.02
CA LEU A 178 3.13 13.91 -6.62
C LEU A 178 3.87 14.83 -5.65
N SER A 179 5.01 15.40 -6.06
CA SER A 179 5.88 16.27 -5.26
C SER A 179 5.84 17.74 -5.67
N CYS A 180 5.18 18.10 -6.76
CA CYS A 180 5.08 19.48 -7.21
C CYS A 180 4.51 20.39 -6.11
N ARG A 181 5.27 21.44 -5.73
CA ARG A 181 4.90 22.34 -4.63
C ARG A 181 3.62 23.14 -4.91
N ARG A 182 3.29 23.33 -6.20
CA ARG A 182 2.10 24.07 -6.64
C ARG A 182 0.91 23.17 -6.92
N SER A 183 1.05 21.83 -6.74
CA SER A 183 -0.03 20.87 -6.99
C SER A 183 -1.09 20.94 -5.90
N GLU A 184 -2.33 21.16 -6.29
CA GLU A 184 -3.51 21.11 -5.41
C GLU A 184 -3.73 19.71 -4.81
N GLY A 185 -3.32 18.67 -5.52
CA GLY A 185 -3.43 17.29 -5.05
C GLY A 185 -2.71 17.01 -3.73
N ARG A 186 -1.65 17.77 -3.41
CA ARG A 186 -0.96 17.68 -2.11
C ARG A 186 -1.84 18.17 -0.97
N HIS A 187 -2.48 19.33 -1.15
CA HIS A 187 -3.39 19.89 -0.16
C HIS A 187 -4.63 19.01 0.01
N PHE A 188 -5.15 18.50 -1.10
CA PHE A 188 -6.27 17.58 -1.08
C PHE A 188 -5.96 16.30 -0.29
N ARG A 189 -4.77 15.66 -0.50
CA ARG A 189 -4.36 14.48 0.28
C ARG A 189 -4.31 14.79 1.77
N HIS A 190 -3.64 15.89 2.15
CA HIS A 190 -3.49 16.29 3.54
C HIS A 190 -4.85 16.53 4.22
N ALA A 191 -5.71 17.32 3.60
CA ALA A 191 -7.05 17.62 4.13
C ALA A 191 -7.91 16.35 4.24
N SER A 192 -7.87 15.47 3.24
CA SER A 192 -8.64 14.23 3.22
C SER A 192 -8.19 13.26 4.32
N LEU A 193 -6.88 13.10 4.52
CA LEU A 193 -6.33 12.23 5.57
C LEU A 193 -6.75 12.74 6.96
N ASN A 194 -6.59 14.04 7.23
CA ASN A 194 -7.00 14.65 8.50
C ASN A 194 -8.49 14.50 8.75
N ASN A 195 -9.33 14.71 7.74
CA ASN A 195 -10.77 14.55 7.85
C ASN A 195 -11.16 13.10 8.17
N ILE A 196 -10.52 12.10 7.53
CA ILE A 196 -10.78 10.68 7.82
C ILE A 196 -10.39 10.36 9.25
N ILE A 197 -9.23 10.78 9.73
CA ILE A 197 -8.78 10.57 11.12
C ILE A 197 -9.74 11.22 12.10
N TRP A 198 -10.08 12.48 11.90
CA TRP A 198 -11.02 13.20 12.76
C TRP A 198 -12.38 12.52 12.84
N ARG A 199 -12.98 12.17 11.69
CA ARG A 199 -14.27 11.46 11.67
C ARG A 199 -14.19 10.09 12.34
N SER A 200 -13.07 9.39 12.19
CA SER A 200 -12.87 8.09 12.82
C SER A 200 -12.77 8.21 14.34
N LEU A 201 -12.08 9.24 14.85
CA LEU A 201 -12.07 9.54 16.29
C LEU A 201 -13.48 9.82 16.84
N VAL A 202 -14.24 10.69 16.15
CA VAL A 202 -15.63 10.98 16.54
C VAL A 202 -16.50 9.72 16.51
N SER A 203 -16.37 8.87 15.50
CA SER A 203 -17.09 7.59 15.39
C SER A 203 -16.68 6.61 16.51
N ALA A 204 -15.43 6.67 16.95
CA ALA A 204 -14.92 5.90 18.10
C ALA A 204 -15.32 6.50 19.46
N LYS A 205 -16.25 7.47 19.49
CA LYS A 205 -16.68 8.21 20.70
C LYS A 205 -15.57 8.99 21.37
N VAL A 206 -14.57 9.43 20.60
CA VAL A 206 -13.49 10.32 21.03
C VAL A 206 -13.71 11.68 20.36
N PRO A 207 -14.34 12.65 21.03
CA PRO A 207 -14.50 14.00 20.50
C PRO A 207 -13.14 14.61 20.15
N ALA A 208 -13.05 15.21 18.97
CA ALA A 208 -11.81 15.79 18.47
C ALA A 208 -12.09 17.05 17.63
N ARG A 209 -11.09 17.90 17.50
CA ARG A 209 -11.15 19.14 16.72
C ARG A 209 -9.95 19.22 15.79
N LEU A 210 -10.17 19.67 14.56
CA LEU A 210 -9.13 20.02 13.61
C LEU A 210 -8.58 21.42 13.88
N GLU A 211 -7.33 21.63 13.54
CA GLU A 211 -6.62 22.92 13.57
C GLU A 211 -6.84 23.72 14.88
N PRO A 212 -6.47 23.15 16.05
CA PRO A 212 -6.72 23.82 17.33
C PRO A 212 -6.00 25.18 17.40
N SER A 213 -6.76 26.25 17.67
CA SER A 213 -6.24 27.61 17.71
C SER A 213 -5.45 27.93 18.99
N ASP A 214 -5.67 27.14 20.03
CA ASP A 214 -5.15 27.31 21.40
C ASP A 214 -3.93 26.40 21.68
N VAL A 215 -3.54 25.54 20.74
CA VAL A 215 -2.36 24.68 20.83
C VAL A 215 -1.40 25.02 19.71
N PHE A 216 -0.38 25.78 20.02
CA PHE A 216 0.63 26.20 19.04
C PHE A 216 2.04 26.14 19.65
N ARG A 217 3.02 26.05 18.77
CA ARG A 217 4.44 26.13 19.11
C ARG A 217 4.87 27.59 19.27
N SER A 218 6.08 27.77 19.78
CA SER A 218 6.72 29.08 19.88
C SER A 218 6.86 29.82 18.53
N ASP A 219 6.87 29.09 17.40
CA ASP A 219 6.90 29.65 16.03
C ASP A 219 5.50 29.87 15.43
N GLY A 220 4.43 29.79 16.23
CA GLY A 220 3.04 29.98 15.79
C GLY A 220 2.43 28.82 15.02
N LYS A 221 3.18 27.75 14.74
CA LYS A 221 2.65 26.56 14.05
C LYS A 221 1.89 25.66 15.01
N ARG A 222 0.79 25.11 14.55
CA ARG A 222 -0.14 24.25 15.31
C ARG A 222 -0.20 22.84 14.75
N PRO A 223 -0.60 21.83 15.55
CA PRO A 223 -0.90 20.50 15.06
C PRO A 223 -2.17 20.50 14.20
N ASP A 224 -2.35 19.44 13.40
CA ASP A 224 -3.54 19.29 12.54
C ASP A 224 -4.81 18.99 13.34
N GLY A 225 -4.68 18.40 14.52
CA GLY A 225 -5.84 18.16 15.37
C GLY A 225 -5.52 17.77 16.81
N ILE A 226 -6.58 17.75 17.63
CA ILE A 226 -6.53 17.44 19.07
C ILE A 226 -7.80 16.69 19.47
N THR A 227 -7.67 15.73 20.41
CA THR A 227 -8.82 15.15 21.11
C THR A 227 -9.29 16.10 22.23
N LEU A 228 -10.59 16.11 22.50
CA LEU A 228 -11.20 16.94 23.57
C LEU A 228 -11.36 16.18 24.89
N VAL A 229 -11.02 14.90 24.88
CA VAL A 229 -10.97 14.01 26.06
C VAL A 229 -9.61 13.32 26.10
N PRO A 230 -9.13 12.92 27.28
CA PRO A 230 -7.87 12.19 27.39
C PRO A 230 -7.86 10.92 26.52
N TRP A 231 -6.78 10.72 25.80
CA TRP A 231 -6.55 9.52 24.99
C TRP A 231 -5.92 8.40 25.81
N GLU A 232 -4.86 8.74 26.54
CA GLU A 232 -4.11 7.81 27.37
C GLU A 232 -3.39 8.55 28.51
N SER A 233 -3.28 7.91 29.69
CA SER A 233 -2.57 8.44 30.86
C SER A 233 -2.95 9.87 31.25
N GLY A 234 -4.23 10.22 31.07
CA GLY A 234 -4.77 11.55 31.38
C GLY A 234 -4.38 12.66 30.38
N LYS A 235 -3.65 12.34 29.31
CA LYS A 235 -3.23 13.34 28.31
C LYS A 235 -4.17 13.35 27.09
N LEU A 236 -4.43 14.55 26.58
CA LEU A 236 -5.05 14.74 25.27
C LEU A 236 -4.06 14.33 24.16
N LEU A 237 -4.59 13.73 23.10
CA LEU A 237 -3.80 13.38 21.90
C LEU A 237 -3.81 14.56 20.93
N ILE A 238 -2.65 14.92 20.42
CA ILE A 238 -2.49 15.82 19.28
C ILE A 238 -1.82 15.06 18.13
N TRP A 239 -2.20 15.37 16.90
CA TRP A 239 -1.59 14.75 15.72
C TRP A 239 -1.22 15.77 14.65
N ASP A 240 -0.27 15.43 13.82
CA ASP A 240 0.14 16.20 12.64
C ASP A 240 0.41 15.21 11.50
N ALA A 241 -0.43 15.24 10.45
CA ALA A 241 -0.37 14.33 9.33
C ALA A 241 0.57 14.82 8.22
N THR A 242 1.12 13.91 7.46
CA THR A 242 1.86 14.20 6.24
C THR A 242 1.72 13.04 5.25
N CYS A 243 1.73 13.36 3.95
CA CYS A 243 1.86 12.37 2.90
C CYS A 243 3.07 12.77 2.04
N CYS A 244 4.16 12.03 2.22
CA CYS A 244 5.42 12.27 1.52
C CYS A 244 5.42 11.54 0.17
N ASP A 245 6.03 12.16 -0.84
CA ASP A 245 6.25 11.48 -2.10
C ASP A 245 7.43 10.52 -1.97
N THR A 246 7.17 9.21 -2.09
CA THR A 246 8.17 8.13 -2.04
C THR A 246 9.27 8.32 -3.06
N LEU A 247 8.93 8.83 -4.25
CA LEU A 247 9.82 8.94 -5.40
C LEU A 247 10.43 10.34 -5.56
N ALA A 248 10.22 11.25 -4.60
CA ALA A 248 10.84 12.56 -4.64
C ALA A 248 12.38 12.44 -4.63
N PRO A 249 13.10 13.19 -5.47
CA PRO A 249 14.56 13.11 -5.55
C PRO A 249 15.28 13.21 -4.20
N SER A 250 14.76 14.02 -3.28
CA SER A 250 15.33 14.20 -1.94
C SER A 250 15.16 12.98 -1.01
N TYR A 251 14.19 12.11 -1.29
CA TYR A 251 13.93 10.91 -0.51
C TYR A 251 14.44 9.62 -1.19
N LEU A 252 14.76 9.69 -2.48
CA LEU A 252 15.12 8.52 -3.27
C LEU A 252 16.25 7.66 -2.68
N PRO A 253 17.33 8.25 -2.08
CA PRO A 253 18.39 7.45 -1.47
C PRO A 253 17.90 6.54 -0.35
N ILE A 254 17.04 7.04 0.54
CA ILE A 254 16.48 6.24 1.64
C ILE A 254 15.35 5.33 1.17
N ALA A 255 14.50 5.80 0.25
CA ALA A 255 13.38 5.03 -0.29
C ALA A 255 13.83 3.79 -1.07
N SER A 256 14.99 3.86 -1.75
CA SER A 256 15.55 2.72 -2.48
C SER A 256 16.36 1.75 -1.61
N SER A 257 16.64 2.11 -0.36
CA SER A 257 17.37 1.23 0.58
C SER A 257 16.42 0.39 1.42
N GLU A 258 15.33 0.97 1.92
CA GLU A 258 14.43 0.31 2.86
C GLU A 258 12.97 0.73 2.65
N SER A 259 12.05 -0.22 2.83
CA SER A 259 10.61 0.05 2.80
C SER A 259 10.19 0.93 3.99
N ARG A 260 9.23 1.85 3.77
CA ARG A 260 8.73 2.80 4.78
C ARG A 260 9.76 3.84 5.27
N ALA A 261 10.97 3.88 4.71
CA ALA A 261 12.02 4.78 5.18
C ALA A 261 11.63 6.26 5.08
N VAL A 262 10.86 6.63 4.06
CA VAL A 262 10.38 8.01 3.88
C VAL A 262 9.35 8.38 4.95
N ALA A 263 8.41 7.48 5.26
CA ALA A 263 7.44 7.69 6.33
C ALA A 263 8.13 7.77 7.70
N ALA A 264 9.08 6.86 7.99
CA ALA A 264 9.85 6.86 9.23
C ALA A 264 10.62 8.18 9.43
N GLU A 265 11.29 8.68 8.38
CA GLU A 265 11.97 9.96 8.43
C GLU A 265 10.99 11.13 8.65
N ALA A 266 9.81 11.07 8.06
CA ALA A 266 8.77 12.07 8.29
C ALA A 266 8.24 12.04 9.74
N GLU A 267 8.02 10.85 10.31
CA GLU A 267 7.64 10.67 11.72
C GLU A 267 8.72 11.27 12.63
N ARG A 268 9.99 10.91 12.43
CA ARG A 268 11.11 11.43 13.20
C ARG A 268 11.16 12.97 13.17
N ARG A 269 11.02 13.59 11.98
CA ARG A 269 11.02 15.05 11.84
C ARG A 269 9.85 15.69 12.58
N LYS A 270 8.68 15.07 12.55
CA LYS A 270 7.51 15.58 13.27
C LYS A 270 7.66 15.45 14.79
N VAL A 271 8.19 14.34 15.30
CA VAL A 271 8.48 14.18 16.73
C VAL A 271 9.44 15.28 17.21
N LEU A 272 10.52 15.54 16.49
CA LEU A 272 11.43 16.64 16.81
C LEU A 272 10.73 18.02 16.73
N LYS A 273 9.89 18.22 15.70
CA LYS A 273 9.13 19.46 15.51
C LYS A 273 8.21 19.77 16.68
N TYR A 274 7.58 18.76 17.28
CA TYR A 274 6.60 18.91 18.35
C TYR A 274 7.09 18.50 19.74
N ALA A 275 8.39 18.33 19.94
CA ALA A 275 8.99 17.89 21.20
C ALA A 275 8.58 18.73 22.42
N GLN A 276 8.38 20.03 22.26
CA GLN A 276 7.94 20.92 23.35
C GLN A 276 6.51 20.57 23.83
N LEU A 277 5.61 20.23 22.92
CA LEU A 277 4.22 19.91 23.24
C LEU A 277 4.06 18.51 23.86
N SER A 278 5.00 17.61 23.62
CA SER A 278 4.96 16.23 24.15
C SER A 278 5.03 16.15 25.69
N LYS A 279 5.41 17.25 26.37
CA LYS A 279 5.35 17.34 27.84
C LYS A 279 3.90 17.33 28.35
N SER A 280 3.00 18.08 27.67
CA SER A 280 1.61 18.27 28.09
C SER A 280 0.63 17.40 27.33
N TYR A 281 0.96 16.97 26.13
CA TYR A 281 0.12 16.21 25.22
C TYR A 281 0.78 14.90 24.79
N LEU A 282 -0.03 13.93 24.38
CA LEU A 282 0.45 12.78 23.63
C LEU A 282 0.53 13.18 22.14
N PHE A 283 1.72 13.33 21.61
CA PHE A 283 1.90 13.67 20.20
C PHE A 283 2.04 12.39 19.34
N ILE A 284 1.23 12.31 18.28
CA ILE A 284 1.30 11.23 17.29
C ILE A 284 1.66 11.81 15.92
N PRO A 285 2.82 11.44 15.36
CA PRO A 285 3.14 11.73 13.98
C PRO A 285 2.34 10.81 13.06
N LEU A 286 1.60 11.35 12.10
CA LEU A 286 0.90 10.55 11.09
C LEU A 286 1.60 10.71 9.75
N ALA A 287 2.40 9.72 9.35
CA ALA A 287 3.14 9.75 8.11
C ALA A 287 2.70 8.65 7.14
N PHE A 288 2.38 9.09 5.94
CA PHE A 288 1.98 8.25 4.81
C PHE A 288 2.91 8.53 3.64
N GLU A 289 3.05 7.55 2.75
CA GLU A 289 3.74 7.71 1.48
C GLU A 289 2.76 7.68 0.30
N THR A 290 3.09 8.37 -0.78
CA THR A 290 2.24 8.42 -1.99
C THR A 290 1.97 7.03 -2.59
N LEU A 291 2.90 6.08 -2.44
CA LEU A 291 2.72 4.71 -2.89
C LEU A 291 2.03 3.80 -1.85
N GLY A 292 1.54 4.38 -0.74
CA GLY A 292 0.66 3.73 0.21
C GLY A 292 1.35 3.12 1.43
N ALA A 293 2.67 3.20 1.55
CA ALA A 293 3.35 2.80 2.77
C ALA A 293 2.97 3.74 3.94
N ILE A 294 2.82 3.17 5.13
CA ILE A 294 2.41 3.89 6.35
C ILE A 294 3.55 3.78 7.37
N GLY A 295 3.86 4.85 8.07
CA GLY A 295 4.87 4.86 9.12
C GLY A 295 4.53 3.93 10.29
N SER A 296 5.53 3.49 11.01
CA SER A 296 5.35 2.50 12.08
C SER A 296 4.54 3.07 13.25
N GLU A 297 4.85 4.30 13.70
CA GLU A 297 4.10 5.00 14.74
C GLU A 297 2.64 5.26 14.30
N SER A 298 2.47 5.66 13.04
CA SER A 298 1.16 5.86 12.43
C SER A 298 0.32 4.58 12.45
N LEU A 299 0.92 3.43 12.11
CA LEU A 299 0.25 2.13 12.13
C LEU A 299 -0.17 1.70 13.55
N VAL A 300 0.66 1.95 14.56
CA VAL A 300 0.33 1.67 15.96
C VAL A 300 -0.92 2.47 16.35
N PHE A 301 -0.92 3.77 16.07
CA PHE A 301 -2.09 4.62 16.33
C PHE A 301 -3.34 4.15 15.56
N LEU A 302 -3.21 3.86 14.26
CA LEU A 302 -4.34 3.42 13.44
C LEU A 302 -4.94 2.09 13.92
N LYS A 303 -4.12 1.16 14.42
CA LYS A 303 -4.59 -0.08 15.04
C LYS A 303 -5.39 0.18 16.31
N GLU A 304 -4.89 1.05 17.18
CA GLU A 304 -5.60 1.44 18.40
C GLU A 304 -6.92 2.16 18.08
N LEU A 305 -6.91 3.08 17.11
CA LEU A 305 -8.12 3.75 16.64
C LEU A 305 -9.12 2.75 16.04
N GLY A 306 -8.64 1.78 15.25
CA GLY A 306 -9.45 0.68 14.72
C GLY A 306 -10.06 -0.18 15.80
N HIS A 307 -9.31 -0.48 16.87
CA HIS A 307 -9.84 -1.19 18.04
C HIS A 307 -10.96 -0.41 18.76
N ARG A 308 -10.77 0.90 18.97
CA ARG A 308 -11.79 1.77 19.55
C ARG A 308 -13.03 1.89 18.66
N LEU A 309 -12.84 1.97 17.35
CA LEU A 309 -13.94 1.93 16.38
C LEU A 309 -14.73 0.62 16.49
N HIS A 310 -14.05 -0.52 16.50
CA HIS A 310 -14.70 -1.81 16.70
C HIS A 310 -15.52 -1.86 18.01
N LYS A 311 -14.93 -1.38 19.10
CA LYS A 311 -15.63 -1.29 20.40
C LYS A 311 -16.88 -0.40 20.35
N ALA A 312 -16.84 0.70 19.61
CA ALA A 312 -17.93 1.67 19.52
C ALA A 312 -19.03 1.26 18.55
N THR A 313 -18.70 0.53 17.47
CA THR A 313 -19.62 0.17 16.39
C THR A 313 -20.03 -1.29 16.36
N GLY A 314 -19.27 -2.18 17.01
CA GLY A 314 -19.44 -3.63 16.94
C GLY A 314 -18.89 -4.28 15.67
N ASP A 315 -18.37 -3.49 14.71
CA ASP A 315 -17.89 -4.00 13.43
C ASP A 315 -16.42 -4.46 13.50
N PRO A 316 -16.13 -5.77 13.35
CA PRO A 316 -14.76 -6.30 13.37
C PRO A 316 -13.89 -5.83 12.20
N GLN A 317 -14.48 -5.34 11.11
CA GLN A 317 -13.77 -4.84 9.94
C GLN A 317 -13.37 -3.36 10.06
N SER A 318 -13.67 -2.68 11.15
CA SER A 318 -13.46 -1.25 11.35
C SER A 318 -12.03 -0.79 11.03
N PHE A 319 -11.02 -1.53 11.45
CA PHE A 319 -9.61 -1.22 11.16
C PHE A 319 -9.30 -1.33 9.65
N GLN A 320 -9.75 -2.41 9.01
CA GLN A 320 -9.53 -2.62 7.58
C GLN A 320 -10.24 -1.55 6.76
N PHE A 321 -11.46 -1.19 7.14
CA PHE A 321 -12.22 -0.12 6.50
C PHE A 321 -11.53 1.25 6.66
N LEU A 322 -10.96 1.54 7.84
CA LEU A 322 -10.17 2.74 8.06
C LEU A 322 -8.96 2.81 7.12
N LEU A 323 -8.19 1.71 7.00
CA LEU A 323 -7.05 1.63 6.09
C LEU A 323 -7.47 1.80 4.62
N GLN A 324 -8.57 1.18 4.20
CA GLN A 324 -9.11 1.33 2.85
C GLN A 324 -9.46 2.78 2.54
N ARG A 325 -10.15 3.48 3.45
CA ARG A 325 -10.51 4.90 3.28
C ARG A 325 -9.28 5.79 3.15
N LEU A 326 -8.28 5.61 4.00
CA LEU A 326 -7.02 6.35 3.95
C LEU A 326 -6.28 6.08 2.63
N SER A 327 -6.18 4.81 2.23
CA SER A 327 -5.51 4.40 1.01
C SER A 327 -6.21 4.94 -0.25
N VAL A 328 -7.54 4.87 -0.33
CA VAL A 328 -8.33 5.46 -1.44
C VAL A 328 -8.14 6.97 -1.50
N ALA A 329 -8.12 7.66 -0.36
CA ALA A 329 -7.88 9.11 -0.32
C ALA A 329 -6.50 9.50 -0.86
N ILE A 330 -5.46 8.70 -0.55
CA ILE A 330 -4.11 8.88 -1.09
C ILE A 330 -4.14 8.74 -2.61
N GLN A 331 -4.77 7.67 -3.16
CA GLN A 331 -4.81 7.43 -4.61
C GLN A 331 -5.59 8.53 -5.35
N ARG A 332 -6.70 9.02 -4.80
CA ARG A 332 -7.43 10.16 -5.38
C ARG A 332 -6.58 11.42 -5.41
N GLY A 333 -5.87 11.72 -4.33
CA GLY A 333 -4.97 12.87 -4.29
C GLY A 333 -3.77 12.72 -5.23
N ASN A 334 -3.27 11.49 -5.42
CA ASN A 334 -2.25 11.19 -6.42
C ASN A 334 -2.79 11.45 -7.84
N ALA A 335 -3.98 10.94 -8.15
CA ALA A 335 -4.62 11.15 -9.45
C ALA A 335 -4.85 12.65 -9.72
N ALA A 336 -5.39 13.39 -8.77
CA ALA A 336 -5.55 14.84 -8.88
C ALA A 336 -4.21 15.56 -9.13
N ALA A 337 -3.13 15.12 -8.45
CA ALA A 337 -1.81 15.70 -8.62
C ALA A 337 -1.19 15.40 -10.00
N VAL A 338 -1.38 14.19 -10.52
CA VAL A 338 -0.91 13.78 -11.85
C VAL A 338 -1.69 14.51 -12.94
N LEU A 339 -3.03 14.49 -12.88
CA LEU A 339 -3.88 15.17 -13.86
C LEU A 339 -3.66 16.68 -13.88
N GLY A 340 -3.52 17.30 -12.71
CA GLY A 340 -3.20 18.73 -12.61
C GLY A 340 -1.85 19.11 -13.20
N SER A 341 -0.89 18.18 -13.28
CA SER A 341 0.40 18.45 -13.94
C SER A 341 0.29 18.53 -15.47
N ILE A 342 -0.70 17.86 -16.04
CA ILE A 342 -0.96 17.81 -17.49
C ILE A 342 -1.67 19.11 -17.95
N GLY A 343 -2.50 19.71 -17.09
CA GLY A 343 -3.33 20.87 -17.42
C GLY A 343 -4.61 20.48 -18.20
N PRO A 344 -5.46 21.46 -18.50
CA PRO A 344 -6.63 21.23 -19.34
C PRO A 344 -6.22 20.79 -20.72
N LEU A 345 -6.93 19.81 -21.29
CA LEU A 345 -6.77 19.46 -22.70
C LEU A 345 -7.12 20.70 -23.53
N PRO A 346 -6.38 21.01 -24.63
CA PRO A 346 -6.78 22.06 -25.54
C PRO A 346 -8.22 21.77 -26.00
N ASP A 347 -9.06 22.80 -25.99
CA ASP A 347 -10.41 22.72 -26.57
C ASP A 347 -10.29 22.34 -28.05
N LEU A 348 -10.67 21.11 -28.39
CA LEU A 348 -10.68 20.61 -29.77
C LEU A 348 -11.86 21.18 -30.59
N ASP A 349 -12.64 22.10 -30.04
CA ASP A 349 -13.86 22.64 -30.65
C ASP A 349 -13.62 23.96 -31.43
N ASN A 350 -12.37 24.35 -31.71
CA ASN A 350 -12.04 25.57 -32.46
C ASN A 350 -11.15 25.31 -33.70
N GLU A 351 -11.48 24.29 -34.52
CA GLU A 351 -11.04 24.22 -35.91
C GLU A 351 -12.22 23.98 -36.86
#